data_33aaef7f52a6ccf1f7d933a9dda5274a
#
_entry.id   33aaef7f52a6ccf1f7d933a9dda5274a
#
_cell.length_a   1.000
_cell.length_b   1.000
_cell.length_c   1.000
_cell.angle_alpha   90.00
_cell.angle_beta   90.00
_cell.angle_gamma   90.00
#
_symmetry.space_group_name_H-M   'P 1'
#
loop_
_entity.id
_entity.type
_entity.pdbx_description
1 polymer ?
#
loop_
_entity_poly.entity_id
_entity_poly.type
_entity_poly.pdbx_seq_one_letter_code
_entity_poly.pdbx_strand_id
1 'polypeptide(L)'
;AAGAEIRTQVEATEEIIAAYDPYAVICATGGSAVHPKAFSGENVCTVTDILTGNVKVKGKQVAVIGSGMTGLETSELLVSQGNHVTIVEMAPRIAPGAYFQHVDDALPKLQAAHTVFMVGQKLLAVHPDSIELENVDTGSKTMVPCDLVVLSLGVRPENGLYESIKSSFSRVY
;
A
#
# COMPACT_ATOMS: atom_id res chain seq x y z
N ALA A 1 33.44 0.71 -9.27
CA ALA A 1 32.22 1.50 -9.57
C ALA A 1 31.95 1.38 -11.08
N ALA A 2 30.70 1.18 -11.48
CA ALA A 2 30.32 1.00 -12.90
C ALA A 2 30.33 2.31 -13.71
N GLY A 3 30.80 3.42 -13.15
CA GLY A 3 30.89 4.72 -13.84
C GLY A 3 29.54 5.46 -13.95
N ALA A 4 28.51 5.03 -13.21
CA ALA A 4 27.23 5.75 -13.22
C ALA A 4 27.37 7.11 -12.52
N GLU A 5 26.84 8.16 -13.15
CA GLU A 5 26.69 9.48 -12.53
C GLU A 5 25.34 9.53 -11.78
N ILE A 6 25.37 9.97 -10.53
CA ILE A 6 24.17 10.16 -9.71
C ILE A 6 24.01 11.63 -9.39
N ARG A 7 22.86 12.20 -9.74
CA ARG A 7 22.49 13.57 -9.38
C ARG A 7 21.29 13.56 -8.47
N THR A 8 21.45 14.14 -7.30
CA THR A 8 20.37 14.33 -6.32
C THR A 8 19.88 15.77 -6.32
N GLN A 9 18.66 16.00 -5.85
CA GLN A 9 18.03 17.33 -5.79
C GLN A 9 17.90 18.01 -7.16
N VAL A 10 17.78 17.20 -8.23
CA VAL A 10 17.52 17.66 -9.59
C VAL A 10 16.21 17.04 -10.04
N GLU A 11 15.27 17.88 -10.45
CA GLU A 11 14.05 17.45 -11.13
C GLU A 11 14.38 17.12 -12.58
N ALA A 12 14.04 15.92 -13.03
CA ALA A 12 14.24 15.50 -14.40
C ALA A 12 13.15 16.13 -15.28
N THR A 13 13.54 17.13 -16.07
CA THR A 13 12.70 17.76 -17.10
C THR A 13 13.14 17.32 -18.50
N GLU A 14 12.27 17.53 -19.49
CA GLU A 14 12.59 17.23 -20.90
C GLU A 14 13.88 17.93 -21.35
N GLU A 15 14.09 19.21 -20.98
CA GLU A 15 15.26 19.99 -21.33
C GLU A 15 16.55 19.41 -20.71
N ILE A 16 16.47 19.01 -19.43
CA ILE A 16 17.62 18.39 -18.76
C ILE A 16 17.96 17.05 -19.39
N ILE A 17 16.95 16.22 -19.70
CA ILE A 17 17.16 14.93 -20.35
C ILE A 17 17.73 15.11 -21.75
N ALA A 18 17.21 16.07 -22.52
CA ALA A 18 17.70 16.35 -23.88
C ALA A 18 19.17 16.81 -23.91
N ALA A 19 19.61 17.56 -22.88
CA ALA A 19 21.00 18.01 -22.77
C ALA A 19 22.02 16.87 -22.62
N TYR A 20 21.56 15.66 -22.22
CA TYR A 20 22.40 14.46 -22.14
C TYR A 20 22.52 13.71 -23.48
N ASP A 21 21.67 14.03 -24.47
CA ASP A 21 21.56 13.29 -25.75
C ASP A 21 21.50 11.75 -25.49
N PRO A 22 20.55 11.25 -24.69
CA PRO A 22 20.57 9.87 -24.24
C PRO A 22 20.18 8.91 -25.37
N TYR A 23 20.83 7.75 -25.44
CA TYR A 23 20.42 6.65 -26.31
C TYR A 23 19.01 6.13 -25.96
N ALA A 24 18.67 6.11 -24.69
CA ALA A 24 17.35 5.73 -24.17
C ALA A 24 17.10 6.38 -22.81
N VAL A 25 15.83 6.58 -22.49
CA VAL A 25 15.38 7.07 -21.17
C VAL A 25 14.60 5.96 -20.47
N ILE A 26 14.95 5.68 -19.22
CA ILE A 26 14.20 4.76 -18.35
C ILE A 26 13.56 5.58 -17.24
N CYS A 27 12.23 5.64 -17.25
CA CYS A 27 11.45 6.32 -16.22
C CYS A 27 11.20 5.39 -15.03
N ALA A 28 11.89 5.62 -13.92
CA ALA A 28 11.72 4.88 -12.68
C ALA A 28 11.20 5.81 -11.58
N THR A 29 10.13 6.55 -11.88
CA THR A 29 9.57 7.63 -11.06
C THR A 29 8.71 7.13 -9.89
N GLY A 30 8.63 5.81 -9.70
CA GLY A 30 7.93 5.21 -8.56
C GLY A 30 6.41 5.22 -8.68
N GLY A 31 5.74 5.24 -7.55
CA GLY A 31 4.29 5.25 -7.47
C GLY A 31 3.79 5.77 -6.13
N SER A 32 2.53 6.17 -6.08
CA SER A 32 1.83 6.63 -4.89
C SER A 32 0.82 5.59 -4.41
N ALA A 33 0.64 5.51 -3.08
CA ALA A 33 -0.34 4.62 -2.47
C ALA A 33 -1.77 4.97 -2.93
N VAL A 34 -2.56 3.97 -3.25
CA VAL A 34 -3.97 4.17 -3.60
C VAL A 34 -4.74 4.57 -2.35
N HIS A 35 -5.25 5.81 -2.35
CA HIS A 35 -6.09 6.36 -1.29
C HIS A 35 -7.40 6.89 -1.90
N PRO A 36 -8.46 6.06 -1.98
CA PRO A 36 -9.75 6.50 -2.51
C PRO A 36 -10.36 7.58 -1.62
N LYS A 37 -10.84 8.66 -2.24
CA LYS A 37 -11.47 9.79 -1.50
C LYS A 37 -12.66 9.37 -0.64
N ALA A 38 -13.33 8.27 -1.01
CA ALA A 38 -14.44 7.71 -0.25
C ALA A 38 -14.01 7.16 1.13
N PHE A 39 -12.74 6.84 1.31
CA PHE A 39 -12.17 6.32 2.56
C PHE A 39 -11.21 7.34 3.16
N SER A 40 -11.72 8.51 3.52
CA SER A 40 -10.97 9.59 4.14
C SER A 40 -11.48 9.87 5.54
N GLY A 41 -10.58 10.26 6.43
CA GLY A 41 -10.88 10.56 7.83
C GLY A 41 -9.60 10.77 8.63
N GLU A 42 -9.70 11.34 9.83
CA GLU A 42 -8.55 11.53 10.73
C GLU A 42 -7.95 10.19 11.20
N ASN A 43 -8.76 9.13 11.18
CA ASN A 43 -8.39 7.77 11.52
C ASN A 43 -8.05 6.90 10.29
N VAL A 44 -7.72 7.49 9.15
CA VAL A 44 -7.33 6.76 7.93
C VAL A 44 -5.93 7.17 7.49
N CYS A 45 -5.10 6.20 7.22
CA CYS A 45 -3.78 6.40 6.63
C CYS A 45 -3.47 5.29 5.61
N THR A 46 -2.34 5.41 4.93
CA THR A 46 -1.86 4.38 4.00
C THR A 46 -0.75 3.55 4.64
N VAL A 47 -0.44 2.39 4.04
CA VAL A 47 0.75 1.59 4.44
C VAL A 47 2.02 2.43 4.39
N THR A 48 2.14 3.34 3.43
CA THR A 48 3.30 4.24 3.31
C THR A 48 3.48 5.11 4.56
N ASP A 49 2.39 5.64 5.11
CA ASP A 49 2.45 6.48 6.32
C ASP A 49 2.95 5.72 7.54
N ILE A 50 2.57 4.45 7.66
CA ILE A 50 3.06 3.56 8.72
C ILE A 50 4.55 3.22 8.50
N LEU A 51 4.90 2.77 7.30
CA LEU A 51 6.26 2.29 6.99
C LEU A 51 7.31 3.40 7.01
N THR A 52 6.93 4.63 6.65
CA THR A 52 7.82 5.81 6.73
C THR A 52 7.87 6.43 8.13
N GLY A 53 7.02 5.97 9.06
CA GLY A 53 6.93 6.49 10.42
C GLY A 53 6.22 7.85 10.55
N ASN A 54 5.51 8.30 9.50
CA ASN A 54 4.66 9.49 9.54
C ASN A 54 3.49 9.29 10.53
N VAL A 55 2.94 8.07 10.58
CA VAL A 55 1.93 7.67 11.55
C VAL A 55 2.52 6.60 12.46
N LYS A 56 2.46 6.83 13.77
CA LYS A 56 2.92 5.90 14.81
C LYS A 56 1.79 5.62 15.78
N VAL A 57 1.48 4.34 15.97
CA VAL A 57 0.41 3.91 16.87
C VAL A 57 0.86 2.74 17.75
N LYS A 58 0.31 2.67 18.94
CA LYS A 58 0.59 1.60 19.90
C LYS A 58 -0.63 1.33 20.77
N GLY A 59 -0.91 0.05 21.01
CA GLY A 59 -2.04 -0.39 21.84
C GLY A 59 -3.40 -0.09 21.21
N LYS A 60 -3.48 -0.01 19.89
CA LYS A 60 -4.67 0.34 19.12
C LYS A 60 -5.28 -0.88 18.42
N GLN A 61 -6.59 -0.80 18.18
CA GLN A 61 -7.30 -1.68 17.27
C GLN A 61 -7.10 -1.14 15.84
N VAL A 62 -6.38 -1.87 15.01
CA VAL A 62 -6.02 -1.41 13.65
C VAL A 62 -6.63 -2.32 12.60
N ALA A 63 -7.41 -1.75 11.68
CA ALA A 63 -7.92 -2.46 10.51
C ALA A 63 -6.99 -2.21 9.31
N VAL A 64 -6.36 -3.27 8.78
CA VAL A 64 -5.55 -3.21 7.56
C VAL A 64 -6.41 -3.71 6.40
N ILE A 65 -6.65 -2.84 5.42
CA ILE A 65 -7.51 -3.12 4.27
C ILE A 65 -6.67 -3.52 3.07
N GLY A 66 -6.74 -4.79 2.73
CA GLY A 66 -5.92 -5.44 1.71
C GLY A 66 -4.79 -6.27 2.32
N SER A 67 -4.69 -7.52 1.90
CA SER A 67 -3.73 -8.51 2.38
C SER A 67 -2.60 -8.82 1.39
N GLY A 68 -2.33 -7.93 0.44
CA GLY A 68 -1.15 -8.05 -0.41
C GLY A 68 0.15 -8.08 0.42
N MET A 69 1.31 -8.31 -0.22
CA MET A 69 2.60 -8.41 0.49
C MET A 69 2.82 -7.23 1.46
N THR A 70 2.66 -6.00 0.99
CA THR A 70 2.83 -4.80 1.83
C THR A 70 1.83 -4.74 2.99
N GLY A 71 0.60 -5.24 2.78
CA GLY A 71 -0.40 -5.33 3.85
C GLY A 71 0.00 -6.30 4.95
N LEU A 72 0.55 -7.47 4.59
CA LEU A 72 1.07 -8.45 5.56
C LEU A 72 2.27 -7.89 6.33
N GLU A 73 3.27 -7.35 5.63
CA GLU A 73 4.48 -6.76 6.23
C GLU A 73 4.13 -5.58 7.17
N THR A 74 3.20 -4.71 6.74
CA THR A 74 2.72 -3.62 7.59
C THR A 74 2.00 -4.16 8.83
N SER A 75 1.22 -5.24 8.69
CA SER A 75 0.54 -5.90 9.80
C SER A 75 1.52 -6.51 10.80
N GLU A 76 2.61 -7.16 10.34
CA GLU A 76 3.68 -7.65 11.22
C GLU A 76 4.32 -6.50 12.00
N LEU A 77 4.64 -5.37 11.34
CA LEU A 77 5.18 -4.19 12.00
C LEU A 77 4.21 -3.66 13.08
N LEU A 78 2.93 -3.51 12.74
CA LEU A 78 1.92 -3.02 13.69
C LEU A 78 1.75 -3.92 14.91
N VAL A 79 1.73 -5.24 14.70
CA VAL A 79 1.68 -6.23 15.79
C VAL A 79 2.93 -6.14 16.65
N SER A 80 4.12 -6.04 16.06
CA SER A 80 5.38 -5.91 16.81
C SER A 80 5.45 -4.65 17.67
N GLN A 81 4.69 -3.62 17.30
CA GLN A 81 4.52 -2.37 18.06
C GLN A 81 3.44 -2.46 19.16
N GLY A 82 2.81 -3.63 19.31
CA GLY A 82 1.82 -3.89 20.35
C GLY A 82 0.39 -3.45 20.01
N ASN A 83 0.05 -3.42 18.71
CA ASN A 83 -1.33 -3.18 18.26
C ASN A 83 -2.08 -4.50 18.04
N HIS A 84 -3.41 -4.42 18.10
CA HIS A 84 -4.32 -5.51 17.72
C HIS A 84 -4.75 -5.30 16.28
N VAL A 85 -4.42 -6.24 15.40
CA VAL A 85 -4.62 -6.09 13.96
C VAL A 85 -5.76 -6.97 13.46
N THR A 86 -6.65 -6.39 12.66
CA THR A 86 -7.63 -7.08 11.82
C THR A 86 -7.27 -6.84 10.36
N ILE A 87 -7.00 -7.90 9.61
CA ILE A 87 -6.74 -7.82 8.17
C ILE A 87 -8.04 -8.11 7.42
N VAL A 88 -8.45 -7.19 6.58
CA VAL A 88 -9.65 -7.31 5.74
C VAL A 88 -9.23 -7.52 4.30
N GLU A 89 -9.72 -8.58 3.67
CA GLU A 89 -9.42 -8.93 2.28
C GLU A 89 -10.70 -9.23 1.49
N MET A 90 -10.82 -8.63 0.33
CA MET A 90 -11.99 -8.82 -0.53
C MET A 90 -11.98 -10.19 -1.23
N ALA A 91 -10.80 -10.73 -1.51
CA ALA A 91 -10.66 -12.05 -2.08
C ALA A 91 -11.02 -13.16 -1.06
N PRO A 92 -11.34 -14.39 -1.52
CA PRO A 92 -11.71 -15.51 -0.64
C PRO A 92 -10.54 -16.10 0.15
N ARG A 93 -9.33 -15.57 -0.02
CA ARG A 93 -8.12 -16.01 0.69
C ARG A 93 -7.18 -14.84 0.96
N ILE A 94 -6.37 -14.99 2.00
CA ILE A 94 -5.31 -14.02 2.32
C ILE A 94 -4.22 -14.03 1.25
N ALA A 95 -3.64 -12.87 1.00
CA ALA A 95 -2.50 -12.64 0.12
C ALA A 95 -2.68 -13.19 -1.30
N PRO A 96 -3.78 -12.90 -2.00
CA PRO A 96 -3.99 -13.38 -3.36
C PRO A 96 -2.88 -12.84 -4.28
N GLY A 97 -2.14 -13.78 -4.92
CA GLY A 97 -1.06 -13.41 -5.84
C GLY A 97 0.29 -13.05 -5.20
N ALA A 98 0.41 -13.10 -3.89
CA ALA A 98 1.70 -12.95 -3.22
C ALA A 98 2.57 -14.21 -3.38
N TYR A 99 3.88 -14.04 -3.31
CA TYR A 99 4.81 -15.16 -3.31
C TYR A 99 4.63 -16.00 -2.04
N PHE A 100 4.52 -17.31 -2.20
CA PHE A 100 4.21 -18.24 -1.10
C PHE A 100 5.23 -18.16 0.04
N GLN A 101 6.52 -17.93 -0.26
CA GLN A 101 7.57 -17.80 0.75
C GLN A 101 7.31 -16.67 1.74
N HIS A 102 6.81 -15.52 1.26
CA HIS A 102 6.45 -14.39 2.12
C HIS A 102 5.20 -14.70 2.96
N VAL A 103 4.24 -15.38 2.36
CA VAL A 103 3.00 -15.76 3.05
C VAL A 103 3.31 -16.79 4.14
N ASP A 104 4.13 -17.80 3.85
CA ASP A 104 4.53 -18.85 4.80
C ASP A 104 5.38 -18.29 5.96
N ASP A 105 6.10 -17.19 5.75
CA ASP A 105 6.83 -16.50 6.81
C ASP A 105 5.92 -15.60 7.67
N ALA A 106 5.07 -14.81 7.04
CA ALA A 106 4.24 -13.80 7.72
C ALA A 106 3.05 -14.39 8.48
N LEU A 107 2.32 -15.35 7.87
CA LEU A 107 1.08 -15.85 8.46
C LEU A 107 1.24 -16.49 9.85
N PRO A 108 2.24 -17.36 10.10
CA PRO A 108 2.43 -17.93 11.44
C PRO A 108 2.69 -16.87 12.52
N LYS A 109 3.44 -15.81 12.20
CA LYS A 109 3.73 -14.71 13.13
C LYS A 109 2.47 -13.92 13.45
N LEU A 110 1.67 -13.59 12.44
CA LEU A 110 0.41 -12.88 12.58
C LEU A 110 -0.62 -13.73 13.36
N GLN A 111 -0.69 -15.03 13.11
CA GLN A 111 -1.55 -15.96 13.84
C GLN A 111 -1.13 -16.07 15.32
N ALA A 112 0.17 -16.19 15.61
CA ALA A 112 0.69 -16.22 16.97
C ALA A 112 0.40 -14.93 17.74
N ALA A 113 0.27 -13.81 17.04
CA ALA A 113 -0.11 -12.51 17.58
C ALA A 113 -1.63 -12.29 17.65
N HIS A 114 -2.43 -13.32 17.41
CA HIS A 114 -3.89 -13.28 17.42
C HIS A 114 -4.51 -12.28 16.43
N THR A 115 -3.86 -12.06 15.29
CA THR A 115 -4.42 -11.24 14.20
C THR A 115 -5.71 -11.86 13.69
N VAL A 116 -6.73 -11.05 13.52
CA VAL A 116 -8.02 -11.47 12.93
C VAL A 116 -7.93 -11.35 11.41
N PHE A 117 -8.32 -12.40 10.71
CA PHE A 117 -8.37 -12.41 9.24
C PHE A 117 -9.83 -12.47 8.76
N MET A 118 -10.24 -11.48 8.00
CA MET A 118 -11.58 -11.35 7.44
C MET A 118 -11.49 -11.37 5.91
N VAL A 119 -11.66 -12.55 5.33
CA VAL A 119 -11.66 -12.75 3.87
C VAL A 119 -13.06 -12.65 3.27
N GLY A 120 -13.18 -12.41 1.97
CA GLY A 120 -14.46 -12.20 1.30
C GLY A 120 -15.19 -10.94 1.79
N GLN A 121 -14.44 -9.95 2.31
CA GLN A 121 -15.01 -8.74 2.92
C GLN A 121 -14.53 -7.50 2.18
N LYS A 122 -15.47 -6.71 1.70
CA LYS A 122 -15.22 -5.43 1.03
C LYS A 122 -15.47 -4.28 2.00
N LEU A 123 -14.53 -3.34 2.09
CA LEU A 123 -14.75 -2.09 2.82
C LEU A 123 -15.81 -1.24 2.11
N LEU A 124 -16.86 -0.85 2.82
CA LEU A 124 -17.91 0.05 2.34
C LEU A 124 -17.74 1.48 2.87
N ALA A 125 -17.48 1.61 4.16
CA ALA A 125 -17.35 2.91 4.81
C ALA A 125 -16.37 2.86 5.99
N VAL A 126 -15.80 4.03 6.31
CA VAL A 126 -15.01 4.26 7.52
C VAL A 126 -15.76 5.24 8.40
N HIS A 127 -15.87 4.89 9.67
CA HIS A 127 -16.46 5.71 10.74
C HIS A 127 -15.37 6.09 11.76
N PRO A 128 -15.61 7.04 12.67
CA PRO A 128 -14.60 7.47 13.63
C PRO A 128 -14.04 6.37 14.53
N ASP A 129 -14.80 5.31 14.79
CA ASP A 129 -14.47 4.22 15.71
C ASP A 129 -14.67 2.81 15.14
N SER A 130 -14.99 2.71 13.86
CA SER A 130 -15.33 1.44 13.21
C SER A 130 -15.24 1.50 11.70
N ILE A 131 -15.30 0.32 11.06
CA ILE A 131 -15.49 0.17 9.61
C ILE A 131 -16.75 -0.63 9.31
N GLU A 132 -17.41 -0.29 8.21
CA GLU A 132 -18.51 -1.08 7.64
C GLU A 132 -17.96 -1.96 6.52
N LEU A 133 -18.18 -3.26 6.64
CA LEU A 133 -17.80 -4.28 5.68
C LEU A 133 -19.03 -4.91 5.03
N GLU A 134 -18.88 -5.37 3.80
CA GLU A 134 -19.85 -6.17 3.07
C GLU A 134 -19.22 -7.49 2.66
N ASN A 135 -19.86 -8.58 3.02
CA ASN A 135 -19.46 -9.89 2.50
C ASN A 135 -19.78 -9.96 1.00
N VAL A 136 -18.76 -10.27 0.18
CA VAL A 136 -18.87 -10.20 -1.29
C VAL A 136 -19.81 -11.26 -1.89
N ASP A 137 -20.02 -12.38 -1.19
CA ASP A 137 -20.86 -13.48 -1.67
C ASP A 137 -22.33 -13.31 -1.25
N THR A 138 -22.56 -12.82 -0.02
CA THR A 138 -23.90 -12.76 0.58
C THR A 138 -24.50 -11.36 0.60
N GLY A 139 -23.68 -10.32 0.42
CA GLY A 139 -24.09 -8.93 0.60
C GLY A 139 -24.39 -8.55 2.05
N SER A 140 -24.13 -9.44 3.02
CA SER A 140 -24.36 -9.13 4.43
C SER A 140 -23.36 -8.10 4.94
N LYS A 141 -23.85 -7.17 5.77
CA LYS A 141 -23.04 -6.09 6.32
C LYS A 141 -22.64 -6.36 7.76
N THR A 142 -21.41 -5.98 8.09
CA THR A 142 -20.85 -6.15 9.43
C THR A 142 -20.09 -4.89 9.83
N MET A 143 -20.27 -4.45 11.08
CA MET A 143 -19.49 -3.39 11.70
C MET A 143 -18.32 -3.99 12.47
N VAL A 144 -17.11 -3.47 12.24
CA VAL A 144 -15.89 -3.91 12.94
C VAL A 144 -15.29 -2.71 13.65
N PRO A 145 -15.22 -2.73 15.00
CA PRO A 145 -14.59 -1.66 15.77
C PRO A 145 -13.11 -1.53 15.44
N CYS A 146 -12.62 -0.31 15.26
CA CYS A 146 -11.19 -0.02 15.10
C CYS A 146 -10.90 1.45 15.42
N ASP A 147 -9.68 1.72 15.87
CA ASP A 147 -9.17 3.08 16.14
C ASP A 147 -8.50 3.70 14.91
N LEU A 148 -7.95 2.85 14.04
CA LEU A 148 -7.18 3.27 12.85
C LEU A 148 -7.46 2.33 11.69
N VAL A 149 -7.57 2.90 10.51
CA VAL A 149 -7.69 2.19 9.24
C VAL A 149 -6.43 2.43 8.41
N VAL A 150 -5.77 1.35 8.01
CA VAL A 150 -4.57 1.40 7.17
C VAL A 150 -4.92 0.82 5.80
N LEU A 151 -4.86 1.67 4.78
CA LEU A 151 -5.19 1.28 3.41
C LEU A 151 -3.96 0.63 2.73
N SER A 152 -4.08 -0.64 2.36
CA SER A 152 -3.13 -1.43 1.58
C SER A 152 -3.72 -1.82 0.22
N LEU A 153 -4.20 -0.84 -0.52
CA LEU A 153 -4.95 -1.02 -1.78
C LEU A 153 -4.07 -0.99 -3.04
N GLY A 154 -2.76 -1.18 -2.86
CA GLY A 154 -1.77 -1.11 -3.93
C GLY A 154 -1.26 0.29 -4.21
N VAL A 155 -0.56 0.43 -5.33
CA VAL A 155 0.07 1.68 -5.77
C VAL A 155 -0.35 2.02 -7.20
N ARG A 156 -0.35 3.31 -7.52
CA ARG A 156 -0.48 3.83 -8.88
C ARG A 156 0.89 4.32 -9.34
N PRO A 157 1.33 3.98 -10.56
CA PRO A 157 2.58 4.47 -11.09
C PRO A 157 2.52 5.99 -11.30
N GLU A 158 3.63 6.67 -11.02
CA GLU A 158 3.81 8.10 -11.28
C GLU A 158 4.37 8.29 -12.70
N ASN A 159 3.48 8.24 -13.69
CA ASN A 159 3.83 8.25 -15.11
C ASN A 159 3.94 9.66 -15.70
N GLY A 160 3.85 10.73 -14.91
CA GLY A 160 3.83 12.11 -15.41
C GLY A 160 5.00 12.45 -16.32
N LEU A 161 6.23 12.12 -15.92
CA LEU A 161 7.42 12.33 -16.72
C LEU A 161 7.38 11.50 -18.01
N TYR A 162 7.07 10.20 -17.93
CA TYR A 162 6.96 9.33 -19.10
C TYR A 162 5.98 9.90 -20.13
N GLU A 163 4.79 10.29 -19.70
CA GLU A 163 3.75 10.85 -20.58
C GLU A 163 4.20 12.15 -21.26
N SER A 164 4.96 12.99 -20.54
CA SER A 164 5.45 14.27 -21.09
C SER A 164 6.55 14.09 -22.15
N ILE A 165 7.43 13.07 -22.00
CA ILE A 165 8.62 12.93 -22.84
C ILE A 165 8.54 11.82 -23.90
N LYS A 166 7.56 10.91 -23.82
CA LYS A 166 7.48 9.72 -24.71
C LYS A 166 7.42 10.03 -26.20
N SER A 167 7.01 11.26 -26.58
CA SER A 167 6.97 11.70 -27.98
C SER A 167 8.23 12.46 -28.40
N SER A 168 9.05 12.91 -27.45
CA SER A 168 10.26 13.71 -27.71
C SER A 168 11.51 12.85 -27.87
N PHE A 169 11.50 11.63 -27.36
CA PHE A 169 12.63 10.72 -27.45
C PHE A 169 12.22 9.39 -28.11
N SER A 170 13.13 8.83 -28.90
CA SER A 170 12.84 7.61 -29.68
C SER A 170 12.71 6.34 -28.85
N ARG A 171 13.26 6.31 -27.63
CA ARG A 171 13.26 5.16 -26.71
C ARG A 171 13.03 5.63 -25.28
N VAL A 172 11.78 5.53 -24.83
CA VAL A 172 11.37 5.84 -23.46
C VAL A 172 10.66 4.62 -22.87
N TYR A 173 11.08 4.20 -21.68
CA TYR A 173 10.57 3.02 -20.98
C TYR A 173 10.12 3.36 -19.55
#